data_7dcfa4ff7460baa2cd9c62add3e264e2
#
_entry.id   7dcfa4ff7460baa2cd9c62add3e264e2
#
_cell.length_a   1.000
_cell.length_b   1.000
_cell.length_c   1.000
_cell.angle_alpha   90.00
_cell.angle_beta   90.00
_cell.angle_gamma   90.00
#
_symmetry.space_group_name_H-M   'P 1'
#
loop_
_entity.id
_entity.type
_entity.pdbx_description
1 polymer ?
#
loop_
_entity_poly.entity_id
_entity_poly.type
_entity_poly.pdbx_seq_one_letter_code
_entity_poly.pdbx_strand_id
1 'polypeptide(L)'
;MKWLINAIDGLALILYRISGLLLILMMLSVVADVASRSLFALTQGSLDLTFVGGIELVKYGLLFAMLFAFPHTVDKGQIVVDLFTHNLAPSTLRWFDGFYTFCFGIFGALLCWRFTEAAEASRLSGELTQDLLLPLAPLYLVSAFALGMLALRGFSCGILELMGEKELMGKKDVTA
;
A
#
# COMPACT_ATOMS: atom_id res chain seq x y z
N MET A 1 1.86 -11.25 -23.01
CA MET A 1 1.87 -11.50 -21.56
C MET A 1 2.97 -10.71 -20.85
N LYS A 2 4.24 -10.78 -21.30
CA LYS A 2 5.38 -10.03 -20.68
C LYS A 2 5.19 -8.51 -20.60
N TRP A 3 4.59 -7.89 -21.62
CA TRP A 3 4.34 -6.45 -21.63
C TRP A 3 3.35 -6.01 -20.53
N LEU A 4 2.28 -6.78 -20.31
CA LEU A 4 1.31 -6.49 -19.23
C LEU A 4 1.94 -6.62 -17.84
N ILE A 5 2.76 -7.64 -17.62
CA ILE A 5 3.48 -7.85 -16.36
C ILE A 5 4.43 -6.68 -16.10
N ASN A 6 5.21 -6.26 -17.09
CA ASN A 6 6.11 -5.11 -16.97
C ASN A 6 5.35 -3.80 -16.69
N ALA A 7 4.17 -3.62 -17.26
CA ALA A 7 3.34 -2.45 -17.00
C ALA A 7 2.80 -2.44 -15.56
N ILE A 8 2.34 -3.59 -15.05
CA ILE A 8 1.88 -3.75 -13.66
C ILE A 8 3.04 -3.51 -12.70
N ASP A 9 4.22 -4.05 -12.97
CA ASP A 9 5.43 -3.86 -12.16
C ASP A 9 5.89 -2.40 -12.14
N GLY A 10 5.88 -1.74 -13.30
CA GLY A 10 6.18 -0.31 -13.40
C GLY A 10 5.22 0.56 -12.60
N LEU A 11 3.91 0.27 -12.68
CA LEU A 11 2.89 1.00 -11.93
C LEU A 11 3.02 0.75 -10.41
N ALA A 12 3.27 -0.48 -10.01
CA ALA A 12 3.50 -0.83 -8.60
C ALA A 12 4.75 -0.12 -8.04
N LEU A 13 5.82 0.01 -8.85
CA LEU A 13 7.03 0.75 -8.46
C LEU A 13 6.75 2.26 -8.28
N ILE A 14 5.93 2.84 -9.16
CA ILE A 14 5.52 4.25 -9.04
C ILE A 14 4.72 4.45 -7.73
N LEU A 15 3.74 3.60 -7.45
CA LEU A 15 2.98 3.63 -6.20
C LEU A 15 3.88 3.49 -4.98
N TYR A 16 4.86 2.61 -5.03
CA TYR A 16 5.85 2.43 -3.95
C TYR A 16 6.69 3.69 -3.71
N ARG A 17 7.13 4.39 -4.76
CA ARG A 17 7.83 5.67 -4.63
C ARG A 17 6.94 6.76 -4.04
N ILE A 18 5.68 6.82 -4.46
CA ILE A 18 4.67 7.74 -3.90
C ILE A 18 4.46 7.43 -2.42
N SER A 19 4.40 6.15 -2.03
CA SER A 19 4.26 5.75 -0.63
C SER A 19 5.41 6.26 0.24
N GLY A 20 6.66 6.16 -0.24
CA GLY A 20 7.82 6.70 0.45
C GLY A 20 7.77 8.21 0.62
N LEU A 21 7.33 8.93 -0.42
CA LEU A 21 7.14 10.38 -0.36
C LEU A 21 6.04 10.75 0.65
N LEU A 22 4.92 10.02 0.66
CA LEU A 22 3.84 10.22 1.62
C LEU A 22 4.34 10.04 3.07
N LEU A 23 5.16 9.02 3.35
CA LEU A 23 5.73 8.81 4.68
C LEU A 23 6.59 9.99 5.13
N ILE A 24 7.43 10.54 4.24
CA ILE A 24 8.25 11.72 4.53
C ILE A 24 7.36 12.94 4.81
N LEU A 25 6.33 13.16 3.98
CA LEU A 25 5.38 14.26 4.18
C LEU A 25 4.61 14.11 5.49
N MET A 26 4.20 12.90 5.87
CA MET A 26 3.53 12.65 7.15
C MET A 26 4.46 12.93 8.33
N MET A 27 5.71 12.50 8.25
CA MET A 27 6.72 12.81 9.28
C MET A 27 6.89 14.32 9.45
N LEU A 28 7.05 15.06 8.35
CA LEU A 28 7.16 16.53 8.39
C LEU A 28 5.90 17.18 8.94
N SER A 29 4.72 16.68 8.58
CA SER A 29 3.43 17.18 9.10
C SER A 29 3.32 17.01 10.60
N VAL A 30 3.71 15.86 11.15
CA VAL A 30 3.73 15.63 12.61
C VAL A 30 4.73 16.55 13.32
N VAL A 31 5.93 16.73 12.77
CA VAL A 31 6.93 17.64 13.33
C VAL A 31 6.41 19.07 13.32
N ALA A 32 5.77 19.51 12.25
CA ALA A 32 5.19 20.85 12.14
C ALA A 32 4.04 21.05 13.16
N ASP A 33 3.16 20.06 13.34
CA ASP A 33 2.06 20.13 14.32
C ASP A 33 2.61 20.24 15.75
N VAL A 34 3.59 19.41 16.11
CA VAL A 34 4.23 19.47 17.45
C VAL A 34 4.94 20.82 17.67
N ALA A 35 5.66 21.31 16.65
CA ALA A 35 6.32 22.61 16.74
C ALA A 35 5.31 23.75 16.91
N SER A 36 4.21 23.74 16.15
CA SER A 36 3.14 24.75 16.26
C SER A 36 2.50 24.77 17.65
N ARG A 37 2.19 23.61 18.20
CA ARG A 37 1.65 23.48 19.59
C ARG A 37 2.66 23.94 20.64
N SER A 38 3.94 23.66 20.45
CA SER A 38 5.00 24.11 21.37
C SER A 38 5.16 25.63 21.34
N LEU A 39 5.09 26.23 20.15
CA LEU A 39 5.12 27.70 19.99
C LEU A 39 3.90 28.35 20.64
N PHE A 40 2.70 27.79 20.45
CA PHE A 40 1.48 28.25 21.10
C PHE A 40 1.62 28.26 22.63
N ALA A 41 2.17 27.20 23.22
CA ALA A 41 2.39 27.08 24.64
C ALA A 41 3.43 28.11 25.15
N LEU A 42 4.54 28.32 24.41
CA LEU A 42 5.59 29.28 24.76
C LEU A 42 5.13 30.74 24.67
N THR A 43 4.26 31.05 23.71
CA THR A 43 3.74 32.42 23.48
C THR A 43 2.49 32.74 24.31
N GLN A 44 2.11 31.86 25.24
CA GLN A 44 0.91 32.01 26.07
C GLN A 44 -0.37 32.28 25.22
N GLY A 45 -0.45 31.65 24.05
CA GLY A 45 -1.62 31.77 23.17
C GLY A 45 -1.63 32.99 22.25
N SER A 46 -0.56 33.78 22.19
CA SER A 46 -0.51 34.95 21.30
C SER A 46 -0.29 34.62 19.83
N LEU A 47 0.31 33.46 19.53
CA LEU A 47 0.55 32.94 18.20
C LEU A 47 -0.13 31.57 18.07
N ASP A 48 -1.30 31.53 17.43
CA ASP A 48 -2.02 30.29 17.11
C ASP A 48 -1.72 29.89 15.66
N LEU A 49 -0.78 28.94 15.50
CA LEU A 49 -0.42 28.31 14.24
C LEU A 49 -0.89 26.84 14.22
N THR A 50 -1.78 26.47 15.15
CA THR A 50 -2.25 25.08 15.24
C THR A 50 -3.10 24.72 14.03
N PHE A 51 -2.69 23.66 13.34
CA PHE A 51 -3.41 23.13 12.19
C PHE A 51 -4.54 22.19 12.65
N VAL A 52 -5.79 22.58 12.41
CA VAL A 52 -6.95 21.74 12.64
C VAL A 52 -6.99 20.68 11.55
N GLY A 53 -6.99 19.39 11.92
CA GLY A 53 -6.99 18.27 10.96
C GLY A 53 -5.63 17.58 10.76
N GLY A 54 -4.59 17.95 11.51
CA GLY A 54 -3.28 17.29 11.46
C GLY A 54 -3.36 15.79 11.74
N ILE A 55 -4.19 15.38 12.72
CA ILE A 55 -4.41 13.97 13.07
C ILE A 55 -5.06 13.21 11.89
N GLU A 56 -6.03 13.84 11.25
CA GLU A 56 -6.76 13.24 10.13
C GLU A 56 -5.87 13.10 8.89
N LEU A 57 -5.04 14.11 8.61
CA LEU A 57 -4.04 14.07 7.54
C LEU A 57 -3.06 12.91 7.73
N VAL A 58 -2.54 12.73 8.94
CA VAL A 58 -1.64 11.63 9.28
C VAL A 58 -2.33 10.28 9.15
N LYS A 59 -3.58 10.15 9.63
CA LYS A 59 -4.38 8.92 9.55
C LYS A 59 -4.55 8.45 8.11
N TYR A 60 -5.03 9.32 7.22
CA TYR A 60 -5.24 8.95 5.82
C TYR A 60 -3.94 8.88 5.03
N GLY A 61 -2.97 9.71 5.33
CA GLY A 61 -1.64 9.66 4.73
C GLY A 61 -0.92 8.35 5.00
N LEU A 62 -0.96 7.84 6.24
CA LEU A 62 -0.40 6.54 6.60
C LEU A 62 -1.18 5.38 5.93
N LEU A 63 -2.52 5.48 5.87
CA LEU A 63 -3.33 4.50 5.17
C LEU A 63 -2.90 4.37 3.71
N PHE A 64 -2.80 5.50 2.98
CA PHE A 64 -2.39 5.48 1.58
C PHE A 64 -0.93 5.07 1.40
N ALA A 65 -0.04 5.50 2.28
CA ALA A 65 1.36 5.09 2.23
C ALA A 65 1.48 3.55 2.34
N MET A 66 0.76 2.92 3.28
CA MET A 66 0.75 1.47 3.40
C MET A 66 0.14 0.78 2.19
N LEU A 67 -1.05 1.23 1.75
CA LEU A 67 -1.75 0.61 0.63
C LEU A 67 -0.97 0.71 -0.69
N PHE A 68 -0.25 1.81 -0.91
CA PHE A 68 0.58 1.99 -2.11
C PHE A 68 1.90 1.20 -2.06
N ALA A 69 2.39 0.87 -0.86
CA ALA A 69 3.57 0.04 -0.71
C ALA A 69 3.28 -1.44 -1.01
N PHE A 70 2.11 -1.95 -0.63
CA PHE A 70 1.76 -3.37 -0.72
C PHE A 70 1.93 -4.00 -2.11
N PRO A 71 1.47 -3.40 -3.22
CA PRO A 71 1.62 -4.02 -4.53
C PRO A 71 3.06 -4.33 -4.91
N HIS A 72 4.02 -3.50 -4.52
CA HIS A 72 5.42 -3.69 -4.84
C HIS A 72 6.14 -4.64 -3.89
N THR A 73 5.69 -4.77 -2.65
CA THR A 73 6.36 -5.56 -1.61
C THR A 73 5.83 -6.97 -1.48
N VAL A 74 4.70 -7.30 -2.10
CA VAL A 74 4.03 -8.60 -1.95
C VAL A 74 4.91 -9.79 -2.36
N ASP A 75 5.79 -9.60 -3.35
CA ASP A 75 6.71 -10.62 -3.84
C ASP A 75 8.08 -10.62 -3.14
N LYS A 76 8.36 -9.60 -2.33
CA LYS A 76 9.62 -9.44 -1.57
C LYS A 76 9.45 -9.74 -0.08
N GLY A 77 8.22 -9.87 0.40
CA GLY A 77 7.88 -10.09 1.81
C GLY A 77 8.11 -11.50 2.33
N GLN A 78 8.77 -12.37 1.56
CA GLN A 78 8.92 -13.80 1.85
C GLN A 78 9.97 -14.16 2.93
N ILE A 79 10.56 -13.18 3.60
CA ILE A 79 11.63 -13.38 4.61
C ILE A 79 11.17 -14.32 5.76
N VAL A 80 9.88 -14.32 6.08
CA VAL A 80 9.33 -15.17 7.16
C VAL A 80 9.24 -16.64 6.73
N VAL A 81 9.05 -16.90 5.45
CA VAL A 81 8.92 -18.24 4.90
C VAL A 81 10.28 -18.94 4.86
N ASP A 82 11.35 -18.21 4.56
CA ASP A 82 12.72 -18.76 4.48
C ASP A 82 13.18 -19.42 5.79
N LEU A 83 12.75 -18.91 6.94
CA LEU A 83 13.14 -19.44 8.23
C LEU A 83 12.59 -20.85 8.50
N PHE A 84 11.40 -21.15 7.99
CA PHE A 84 10.74 -22.45 8.18
C PHE A 84 10.96 -23.40 7.01
N THR A 85 11.33 -22.89 5.84
CA THR A 85 11.38 -23.64 4.59
C THR A 85 12.80 -24.01 4.15
N HIS A 86 13.84 -23.61 4.91
CA HIS A 86 15.24 -23.87 4.61
C HIS A 86 15.57 -25.36 4.35
N ASN A 87 14.79 -26.29 4.91
CA ASN A 87 14.98 -27.73 4.76
C ASN A 87 14.02 -28.39 3.74
N LEU A 88 13.19 -27.61 3.02
CA LEU A 88 12.23 -28.15 2.06
C LEU A 88 12.84 -28.25 0.66
N ALA A 89 12.33 -29.21 -0.12
CA ALA A 89 12.71 -29.33 -1.51
C ALA A 89 12.32 -28.05 -2.32
N PRO A 90 13.15 -27.60 -3.27
CA PRO A 90 12.88 -26.38 -4.05
C PRO A 90 11.51 -26.36 -4.73
N SER A 91 10.99 -27.51 -5.14
CA SER A 91 9.67 -27.61 -5.76
C SER A 91 8.53 -27.37 -4.77
N THR A 92 8.69 -27.82 -3.52
CA THR A 92 7.71 -27.61 -2.45
C THR A 92 7.70 -26.16 -2.01
N LEU A 93 8.86 -25.53 -1.91
CA LEU A 93 9.02 -24.12 -1.59
C LEU A 93 8.26 -23.24 -2.60
N ARG A 94 8.47 -23.46 -3.87
CA ARG A 94 7.75 -22.73 -4.96
C ARG A 94 6.24 -22.83 -4.86
N TRP A 95 5.72 -24.00 -4.46
CA TRP A 95 4.28 -24.19 -4.27
C TRP A 95 3.73 -23.36 -3.11
N PHE A 96 4.47 -23.30 -1.99
CA PHE A 96 4.10 -22.49 -0.84
C PHE A 96 4.15 -20.98 -1.19
N ASP A 97 5.20 -20.53 -1.83
CA ASP A 97 5.37 -19.13 -2.21
C ASP A 97 4.30 -18.67 -3.21
N GLY A 98 4.05 -19.49 -4.23
CA GLY A 98 2.99 -19.21 -5.21
C GLY A 98 1.61 -19.20 -4.58
N PHE A 99 1.29 -20.17 -3.70
CA PHE A 99 0.01 -20.23 -3.00
C PHE A 99 -0.18 -19.04 -2.07
N TYR A 100 0.83 -18.67 -1.30
CA TYR A 100 0.81 -17.52 -0.40
C TYR A 100 0.57 -16.21 -1.20
N THR A 101 1.34 -15.98 -2.24
CA THR A 101 1.21 -14.80 -3.09
C THR A 101 -0.17 -14.75 -3.77
N PHE A 102 -0.70 -15.90 -4.20
CA PHE A 102 -2.04 -15.99 -4.75
C PHE A 102 -3.14 -15.66 -3.73
N CYS A 103 -3.00 -16.10 -2.48
CA CYS A 103 -3.92 -15.72 -1.38
C CYS A 103 -3.93 -14.21 -1.15
N PHE A 104 -2.77 -13.52 -1.24
CA PHE A 104 -2.73 -12.05 -1.21
C PHE A 104 -3.48 -11.42 -2.38
N GLY A 105 -3.43 -12.03 -3.55
CA GLY A 105 -4.24 -11.62 -4.71
C GLY A 105 -5.74 -11.67 -4.42
N ILE A 106 -6.22 -12.78 -3.85
CA ILE A 106 -7.63 -12.94 -3.44
C ILE A 106 -8.00 -11.91 -2.39
N PHE A 107 -7.17 -11.75 -1.36
CA PHE A 107 -7.41 -10.77 -0.29
C PHE A 107 -7.50 -9.35 -0.84
N GLY A 108 -6.59 -8.95 -1.73
CA GLY A 108 -6.64 -7.67 -2.43
C GLY A 108 -7.92 -7.47 -3.23
N ALA A 109 -8.39 -8.51 -3.95
CA ALA A 109 -9.62 -8.44 -4.74
C ALA A 109 -10.87 -8.29 -3.85
N LEU A 110 -10.96 -9.03 -2.75
CA LEU A 110 -12.07 -8.93 -1.80
C LEU A 110 -12.12 -7.56 -1.13
N LEU A 111 -10.97 -7.04 -0.71
CA LEU A 111 -10.90 -5.69 -0.14
C LEU A 111 -11.21 -4.61 -1.18
N CYS A 112 -10.73 -4.74 -2.41
CA CYS A 112 -11.06 -3.83 -3.50
C CYS A 112 -12.58 -3.75 -3.70
N TRP A 113 -13.28 -4.88 -3.73
CA TRP A 113 -14.73 -4.91 -3.81
C TRP A 113 -15.38 -4.19 -2.63
N ARG A 114 -15.00 -4.54 -1.38
CA ARG A 114 -15.58 -3.92 -0.18
C ARG A 114 -15.35 -2.41 -0.12
N PHE A 115 -14.19 -1.93 -0.55
CA PHE A 115 -13.90 -0.50 -0.58
C PHE A 115 -14.67 0.22 -1.71
N THR A 116 -14.96 -0.43 -2.83
CA THR A 116 -15.85 0.14 -3.86
C THR A 116 -17.29 0.25 -3.39
N GLU A 117 -17.82 -0.77 -2.69
CA GLU A 117 -19.14 -0.67 -2.06
C GLU A 117 -19.20 0.44 -1.00
N ALA A 118 -18.16 0.55 -0.16
CA ALA A 118 -18.06 1.61 0.85
C ALA A 118 -17.99 3.00 0.22
N ALA A 119 -17.30 3.15 -0.91
CA ALA A 119 -17.22 4.41 -1.67
C ALA A 119 -18.61 4.82 -2.20
N GLU A 120 -19.38 3.86 -2.72
CA GLU A 120 -20.72 4.11 -3.24
C GLU A 120 -21.70 4.46 -2.11
N ALA A 121 -21.68 3.72 -1.01
CA ALA A 121 -22.46 4.01 0.19
C ALA A 121 -22.16 5.40 0.77
N SER A 122 -20.86 5.74 0.89
CA SER A 122 -20.41 7.06 1.38
C SER A 122 -20.78 8.20 0.42
N ARG A 123 -20.83 7.92 -0.89
CA ARG A 123 -21.31 8.90 -1.89
C ARG A 123 -22.79 9.19 -1.74
N LEU A 124 -23.60 8.17 -1.42
CA LEU A 124 -25.05 8.32 -1.23
C LEU A 124 -25.39 8.96 0.11
N SER A 125 -24.65 8.65 1.19
CA SER A 125 -24.87 9.22 2.52
C SER A 125 -24.31 10.63 2.66
N GLY A 126 -23.38 11.06 1.78
CA GLY A 126 -22.71 12.36 1.87
C GLY A 126 -21.76 12.47 3.06
N GLU A 127 -21.21 11.35 3.55
CA GLU A 127 -20.29 11.33 4.67
C GLU A 127 -19.01 12.14 4.40
N LEU A 128 -18.65 12.97 5.39
CA LEU A 128 -17.46 13.80 5.38
C LEU A 128 -16.51 13.34 6.50
N THR A 129 -15.24 13.67 6.35
CA THR A 129 -14.25 13.50 7.41
C THR A 129 -14.52 14.51 8.54
N GLN A 130 -14.03 14.24 9.76
CA GLN A 130 -14.42 14.99 10.96
C GLN A 130 -13.81 16.41 11.01
N ASP A 131 -12.51 16.52 10.69
CA ASP A 131 -11.77 17.77 10.88
C ASP A 131 -11.61 18.55 9.56
N LEU A 132 -11.30 17.86 8.46
CA LEU A 132 -11.04 18.46 7.15
C LEU A 132 -12.31 18.60 6.31
N LEU A 133 -13.43 17.97 6.71
CA LEU A 133 -14.71 17.96 6.00
C LEU A 133 -14.58 17.50 4.53
N LEU A 134 -13.62 16.62 4.27
CA LEU A 134 -13.41 16.05 2.94
C LEU A 134 -14.40 14.90 2.71
N PRO A 135 -14.94 14.73 1.50
CA PRO A 135 -15.80 13.60 1.20
C PRO A 135 -15.04 12.28 1.33
N LEU A 136 -15.64 11.30 2.03
CA LEU A 136 -15.02 9.98 2.25
C LEU A 136 -15.00 9.12 0.99
N ALA A 137 -15.94 9.31 0.07
CA ALA A 137 -16.04 8.52 -1.16
C ALA A 137 -14.74 8.48 -1.99
N PRO A 138 -14.05 9.59 -2.33
CA PRO A 138 -12.79 9.54 -3.05
C PRO A 138 -11.66 8.86 -2.27
N LEU A 139 -11.65 8.95 -0.92
CA LEU A 139 -10.66 8.25 -0.10
C LEU A 139 -10.83 6.72 -0.22
N TYR A 140 -12.07 6.23 -0.20
CA TYR A 140 -12.36 4.82 -0.45
C TYR A 140 -12.01 4.38 -1.87
N LEU A 141 -12.25 5.21 -2.90
CA LEU A 141 -11.88 4.89 -4.28
C LEU A 141 -10.37 4.77 -4.48
N VAL A 142 -9.58 5.68 -3.90
CA VAL A 142 -8.12 5.61 -3.95
C VAL A 142 -7.61 4.35 -3.25
N SER A 143 -8.21 4.00 -2.10
CA SER A 143 -7.91 2.75 -1.40
C SER A 143 -8.27 1.51 -2.24
N ALA A 144 -9.45 1.50 -2.87
CA ALA A 144 -9.88 0.43 -3.76
C ALA A 144 -8.94 0.26 -4.95
N PHE A 145 -8.48 1.36 -5.55
CA PHE A 145 -7.48 1.33 -6.64
C PHE A 145 -6.17 0.66 -6.21
N ALA A 146 -5.62 1.04 -5.05
CA ALA A 146 -4.38 0.46 -4.53
C ALA A 146 -4.55 -1.05 -4.24
N LEU A 147 -5.69 -1.45 -3.68
CA LEU A 147 -6.03 -2.85 -3.40
C LEU A 147 -6.28 -3.66 -4.69
N GLY A 148 -6.86 -3.03 -5.71
CA GLY A 148 -6.98 -3.62 -7.05
C GLY A 148 -5.61 -3.88 -7.68
N MET A 149 -4.66 -2.97 -7.52
CA MET A 149 -3.27 -3.16 -7.94
C MET A 149 -2.58 -4.29 -7.17
N LEU A 150 -2.84 -4.41 -5.86
CA LEU A 150 -2.37 -5.54 -5.06
C LEU A 150 -2.93 -6.87 -5.59
N ALA A 151 -4.22 -6.92 -5.89
CA ALA A 151 -4.86 -8.10 -6.47
C ALA A 151 -4.23 -8.51 -7.80
N LEU A 152 -4.11 -7.56 -8.74
CA LEU A 152 -3.52 -7.82 -10.05
C LEU A 152 -2.08 -8.34 -9.93
N ARG A 153 -1.28 -7.75 -9.04
CA ARG A 153 0.09 -8.18 -8.85
C ARG A 153 0.18 -9.52 -8.11
N GLY A 154 -0.63 -9.73 -7.06
CA GLY A 154 -0.69 -10.99 -6.34
C GLY A 154 -1.05 -12.16 -7.25
N PHE A 155 -2.05 -12.00 -8.13
CA PHE A 155 -2.39 -13.03 -9.13
C PHE A 155 -1.27 -13.22 -10.14
N SER A 156 -0.70 -12.13 -10.69
CA SER A 156 0.36 -12.24 -11.71
C SER A 156 1.60 -12.93 -11.16
N CYS A 157 2.09 -12.51 -9.98
CA CYS A 157 3.25 -13.11 -9.34
C CYS A 157 2.98 -14.53 -8.86
N GLY A 158 1.82 -14.80 -8.25
CA GLY A 158 1.44 -16.13 -7.78
C GLY A 158 1.39 -17.16 -8.91
N ILE A 159 0.81 -16.80 -10.07
CA ILE A 159 0.78 -17.68 -11.25
C ILE A 159 2.20 -17.91 -11.79
N LEU A 160 3.04 -16.89 -11.91
CA LEU A 160 4.41 -17.02 -12.39
C LEU A 160 5.27 -17.89 -11.47
N GLU A 161 5.09 -17.80 -10.16
CA GLU A 161 5.77 -18.65 -9.18
C GLU A 161 5.35 -20.11 -9.31
N LEU A 162 4.05 -20.38 -9.42
CA LEU A 162 3.52 -21.73 -9.64
C LEU A 162 4.02 -22.33 -10.95
N MET A 163 4.16 -21.52 -12.02
CA MET A 163 4.67 -21.96 -13.32
C MET A 163 6.21 -22.08 -13.35
N GLY A 164 6.93 -21.57 -12.35
CA GLY A 164 8.40 -21.63 -12.27
C GLY A 164 9.15 -20.66 -13.18
N GLU A 165 8.47 -19.68 -13.76
CA GLU A 165 9.09 -18.70 -14.66
C GLU A 165 9.83 -17.57 -13.91
N LYS A 166 9.57 -17.36 -12.62
CA LYS A 166 10.19 -16.27 -11.83
C LYS A 166 11.70 -16.48 -11.63
N GLU A 167 12.13 -17.74 -11.49
CA GLU A 167 13.55 -18.09 -11.36
C GLU A 167 14.37 -17.73 -12.61
N LEU A 168 13.74 -17.74 -13.78
CA LEU A 168 14.34 -17.36 -15.06
C LEU A 168 14.45 -15.83 -15.23
N MET A 169 13.58 -15.04 -14.59
CA MET A 169 13.64 -13.58 -14.62
C MET A 169 14.65 -13.02 -13.61
N GLY A 170 14.70 -13.52 -12.37
CA GLY A 170 15.65 -13.07 -11.34
C GLY A 170 17.12 -13.34 -11.66
N LYS A 171 17.41 -14.40 -12.46
CA LYS A 171 18.77 -14.66 -12.95
C LYS A 171 19.28 -13.66 -13.99
N LYS A 172 18.40 -12.98 -14.70
CA LYS A 172 18.79 -11.98 -15.70
C LYS A 172 19.20 -10.64 -15.10
N ASP A 173 18.64 -10.27 -13.95
CA ASP A 173 18.94 -8.99 -13.29
C ASP A 173 20.26 -9.01 -12.49
N VAL A 174 20.80 -10.21 -12.21
CA VAL A 174 22.11 -10.38 -11.53
C VAL A 174 23.28 -10.40 -12.51
N THR A 175 23.01 -10.56 -13.81
CA THR A 175 24.05 -10.66 -14.86
C THR A 175 24.10 -9.43 -15.79
N ALA A 176 23.34 -8.38 -15.50
CA ALA A 176 23.37 -7.09 -16.20
C ALA A 176 23.84 -5.97 -15.27
#